data_ff542ab332b6dcf90842486ce5f5f8cd
#
_entry.id   ff542ab332b6dcf90842486ce5f5f8cd
#
_cell.length_a   1.000
_cell.length_b   1.000
_cell.length_c   1.000
_cell.angle_alpha   90.00
_cell.angle_beta   90.00
_cell.angle_gamma   90.00
#
_symmetry.space_group_name_H-M   'P 1'
#
loop_
_entity.id
_entity.type
_entity.pdbx_description
1 polymer ?
#
loop_
_entity_poly.entity_id
_entity_poly.type
_entity_poly.pdbx_seq_one_letter_code
_entity_poly.pdbx_strand_id
1 'polypeptide(L)'
;MAKHMIVLVLALTMLVAAGCENTDPTPAQREAVETAVRDYLFALAEAYSTLDTSVLEGHASPNEIAAVRKLLKQLVQTADRIDAELIGFEVDSMAIFRHINATVRLIEVWDVTRYGAFDGREKGRNPSSLQSTLLQLRLVDGTWIVVGRSILSRETPVPEPQIVAPEAGD
;
A
#
# COMPACT_ATOMS: atom_id res chain seq x y z
N MET A 1 -47.02 0.61 36.73
CA MET A 1 -45.63 0.99 36.62
C MET A 1 -44.72 -0.08 35.93
N ALA A 2 -44.93 -1.37 36.20
CA ALA A 2 -44.08 -2.44 35.59
C ALA A 2 -44.15 -2.54 34.03
N LYS A 3 -45.31 -2.32 33.41
CA LYS A 3 -45.51 -2.39 31.95
C LYS A 3 -44.72 -1.32 31.17
N HIS A 4 -44.52 -0.12 31.71
CA HIS A 4 -43.77 0.96 31.05
C HIS A 4 -42.28 0.75 31.15
N MET A 5 -41.80 0.06 32.22
CA MET A 5 -40.38 -0.27 32.40
C MET A 5 -39.90 -1.35 31.43
N ILE A 6 -40.77 -2.34 31.10
CA ILE A 6 -40.46 -3.41 30.14
C ILE A 6 -40.32 -2.85 28.72
N VAL A 7 -41.20 -1.91 28.33
CA VAL A 7 -41.15 -1.28 27.00
C VAL A 7 -39.90 -0.41 26.86
N LEU A 8 -39.47 0.27 27.92
CA LEU A 8 -38.26 1.09 27.91
C LEU A 8 -36.96 0.23 27.77
N VAL A 9 -36.91 -0.91 28.44
CA VAL A 9 -35.78 -1.86 28.34
C VAL A 9 -35.72 -2.50 26.96
N LEU A 10 -36.90 -2.85 26.35
CA LEU A 10 -36.92 -3.41 24.99
C LEU A 10 -36.52 -2.37 23.94
N ALA A 11 -36.85 -1.09 24.11
CA ALA A 11 -36.43 -0.03 23.21
C ALA A 11 -34.91 0.26 23.31
N LEU A 12 -34.31 0.12 24.50
CA LEU A 12 -32.89 0.34 24.70
C LEU A 12 -32.04 -0.80 24.15
N THR A 13 -32.54 -2.05 24.13
CA THR A 13 -31.84 -3.18 23.55
C THR A 13 -31.81 -3.15 22.02
N MET A 14 -32.76 -2.51 21.36
CA MET A 14 -32.73 -2.34 19.88
C MET A 14 -31.72 -1.28 19.39
N LEU A 15 -31.30 -0.34 20.24
CA LEU A 15 -30.32 0.69 19.86
C LEU A 15 -28.87 0.19 19.86
N VAL A 16 -28.59 -0.97 20.45
CA VAL A 16 -27.20 -1.50 20.54
C VAL A 16 -26.82 -2.35 19.33
N ALA A 17 -27.77 -2.74 18.47
CA ALA A 17 -27.51 -3.56 17.29
C ALA A 17 -27.03 -2.77 16.04
N ALA A 18 -26.88 -1.44 16.11
CA ALA A 18 -26.31 -0.62 15.04
C ALA A 18 -24.78 -0.53 15.11
N GLY A 19 -24.11 -1.60 15.54
CA GLY A 19 -22.68 -1.67 15.72
C GLY A 19 -21.99 -2.41 14.58
N CYS A 20 -21.05 -1.73 13.93
CA CYS A 20 -20.02 -2.27 13.04
C CYS A 20 -20.56 -2.98 11.79
N GLU A 21 -21.17 -2.25 10.87
CA GLU A 21 -21.34 -2.73 9.51
C GLU A 21 -19.98 -2.76 8.80
N ASN A 22 -19.25 -3.86 8.96
CA ASN A 22 -18.24 -4.28 8.02
C ASN A 22 -18.99 -4.95 6.87
N THR A 23 -19.45 -4.19 5.89
CA THR A 23 -20.10 -4.71 4.70
C THR A 23 -19.05 -5.12 3.68
N ASP A 24 -19.19 -6.32 3.10
CA ASP A 24 -18.39 -6.69 1.95
C ASP A 24 -18.54 -5.62 0.87
N PRO A 25 -17.43 -5.16 0.27
CA PRO A 25 -17.49 -4.09 -0.72
C PRO A 25 -18.29 -4.53 -1.94
N THR A 26 -19.16 -3.66 -2.43
CA THR A 26 -19.82 -3.88 -3.73
C THR A 26 -18.77 -3.93 -4.84
N PRO A 27 -19.07 -4.57 -5.99
CA PRO A 27 -18.13 -4.60 -7.12
C PRO A 27 -17.65 -3.22 -7.54
N ALA A 28 -18.53 -2.23 -7.59
CA ALA A 28 -18.17 -0.85 -7.95
C ALA A 28 -17.26 -0.18 -6.89
N GLN A 29 -17.51 -0.44 -5.61
CA GLN A 29 -16.64 0.07 -4.55
C GLN A 29 -15.26 -0.59 -4.59
N ARG A 30 -15.21 -1.91 -4.85
CA ARG A 30 -13.96 -2.64 -5.01
C ARG A 30 -13.15 -2.05 -6.15
N GLU A 31 -13.74 -1.90 -7.34
CA GLU A 31 -13.08 -1.34 -8.52
C GLU A 31 -12.54 0.07 -8.27
N ALA A 32 -13.32 0.93 -7.62
CA ALA A 32 -12.90 2.29 -7.29
C ALA A 32 -11.70 2.32 -6.31
N VAL A 33 -11.69 1.44 -5.29
CA VAL A 33 -10.58 1.33 -4.36
C VAL A 33 -9.35 0.73 -5.04
N GLU A 34 -9.49 -0.31 -5.87
CA GLU A 34 -8.39 -0.93 -6.62
C GLU A 34 -7.75 0.06 -7.61
N THR A 35 -8.56 0.89 -8.26
CA THR A 35 -8.07 1.97 -9.12
C THR A 35 -7.23 2.96 -8.31
N ALA A 36 -7.73 3.45 -7.18
CA ALA A 36 -6.98 4.37 -6.33
C ALA A 36 -5.68 3.75 -5.77
N VAL A 37 -5.69 2.47 -5.43
CA VAL A 37 -4.48 1.72 -5.04
C VAL A 37 -3.47 1.70 -6.17
N ARG A 38 -3.90 1.36 -7.38
CA ARG A 38 -3.03 1.32 -8.57
C ARG A 38 -2.40 2.68 -8.84
N ASP A 39 -3.21 3.72 -8.89
CA ASP A 39 -2.75 5.08 -9.17
C ASP A 39 -1.75 5.57 -8.12
N TYR A 40 -2.01 5.29 -6.84
CA TYR A 40 -1.07 5.60 -5.76
C TYR A 40 0.26 4.84 -5.91
N LEU A 41 0.24 3.54 -6.24
CA LEU A 41 1.46 2.74 -6.37
C LEU A 41 2.32 3.21 -7.55
N PHE A 42 1.71 3.61 -8.67
CA PHE A 42 2.43 4.19 -9.80
C PHE A 42 3.03 5.55 -9.43
N ALA A 43 2.26 6.43 -8.79
CA ALA A 43 2.77 7.71 -8.31
C ALA A 43 3.89 7.53 -7.27
N LEU A 44 3.82 6.49 -6.43
CA LEU A 44 4.87 6.14 -5.49
C LEU A 44 6.17 5.71 -6.19
N ALA A 45 6.06 4.87 -7.24
CA ALA A 45 7.20 4.46 -8.06
C ALA A 45 7.87 5.68 -8.71
N GLU A 46 7.07 6.57 -9.28
CA GLU A 46 7.55 7.82 -9.88
C GLU A 46 8.23 8.72 -8.83
N ALA A 47 7.63 8.85 -7.63
CA ALA A 47 8.24 9.64 -6.56
C ALA A 47 9.63 9.12 -6.14
N TYR A 48 9.84 7.80 -6.14
CA TYR A 48 11.15 7.20 -5.86
C TYR A 48 12.17 7.49 -6.95
N SER A 49 11.79 7.41 -8.21
CA SER A 49 12.71 7.61 -9.34
C SER A 49 13.08 9.09 -9.54
N THR A 50 12.12 10.00 -9.32
CA THR A 50 12.30 11.46 -9.52
C THR A 50 12.76 12.18 -8.25
N LEU A 51 12.62 11.56 -7.07
CA LEU A 51 12.78 12.17 -5.74
C LEU A 51 11.80 13.34 -5.49
N ASP A 52 10.69 13.35 -6.21
CA ASP A 52 9.65 14.36 -6.11
C ASP A 52 8.35 13.76 -5.55
N THR A 53 7.87 14.30 -4.43
CA THR A 53 6.63 13.86 -3.80
C THR A 53 5.40 14.58 -4.31
N SER A 54 5.51 15.58 -5.18
CA SER A 54 4.35 16.31 -5.73
C SER A 54 3.47 15.40 -6.61
N VAL A 55 4.06 14.38 -7.22
CA VAL A 55 3.34 13.37 -8.02
C VAL A 55 2.32 12.55 -7.20
N LEU A 56 2.43 12.57 -5.87
CA LEU A 56 1.47 11.92 -4.97
C LEU A 56 0.24 12.78 -4.65
N GLU A 57 0.23 14.05 -5.06
CA GLU A 57 -0.91 14.94 -4.83
C GLU A 57 -2.15 14.41 -5.57
N GLY A 58 -3.27 14.35 -4.86
CA GLY A 58 -4.51 13.74 -5.36
C GLY A 58 -4.62 12.23 -5.17
N HIS A 59 -3.50 11.51 -4.92
CA HIS A 59 -3.48 10.07 -4.66
C HIS A 59 -3.27 9.73 -3.19
N ALA A 60 -2.64 10.63 -2.44
CA ALA A 60 -2.32 10.43 -1.03
C ALA A 60 -2.65 11.65 -0.16
N SER A 61 -2.85 11.39 1.13
CA SER A 61 -3.05 12.46 2.11
C SER A 61 -1.75 13.22 2.38
N PRO A 62 -1.83 14.47 2.89
CA PRO A 62 -0.64 15.23 3.27
C PRO A 62 0.28 14.49 4.27
N ASN A 63 -0.29 13.68 5.17
CA ASN A 63 0.47 12.89 6.13
C ASN A 63 1.26 11.77 5.45
N GLU A 64 0.64 11.06 4.51
CA GLU A 64 1.31 10.00 3.74
C GLU A 64 2.40 10.60 2.83
N ILE A 65 2.12 11.71 2.15
CA ILE A 65 3.12 12.44 1.36
C ILE A 65 4.31 12.86 2.24
N ALA A 66 4.06 13.33 3.46
CA ALA A 66 5.12 13.69 4.39
C ALA A 66 5.96 12.47 4.83
N ALA A 67 5.34 11.30 5.01
CA ALA A 67 6.04 10.05 5.32
C ALA A 67 6.95 9.62 4.16
N VAL A 68 6.45 9.64 2.92
CA VAL A 68 7.26 9.35 1.72
C VAL A 68 8.40 10.37 1.59
N ARG A 69 8.13 11.67 1.75
CA ARG A 69 9.16 12.73 1.69
C ARG A 69 10.27 12.52 2.71
N LYS A 70 9.94 12.05 3.91
CA LYS A 70 10.94 11.73 4.93
C LYS A 70 11.87 10.60 4.47
N LEU A 71 11.29 9.56 3.85
CA LEU A 71 12.07 8.45 3.30
C LEU A 71 12.99 8.91 2.16
N LEU A 72 12.47 9.70 1.20
CA LEU A 72 13.27 10.24 0.10
C LEU A 72 14.42 11.13 0.60
N LYS A 73 14.20 11.94 1.64
CA LYS A 73 15.27 12.72 2.27
C LYS A 73 16.39 11.84 2.82
N GLN A 74 16.07 10.69 3.39
CA GLN A 74 17.08 9.74 3.88
C GLN A 74 17.92 9.18 2.71
N LEU A 75 17.30 8.87 1.58
CA LEU A 75 18.01 8.42 0.36
C LEU A 75 18.97 9.49 -0.13
N VAL A 76 18.53 10.74 -0.20
CA VAL A 76 19.40 11.87 -0.59
C VAL A 76 20.58 12.03 0.38
N GLN A 77 20.36 11.88 1.69
CA GLN A 77 21.41 11.98 2.70
C GLN A 77 22.46 10.88 2.58
N THR A 78 22.09 9.68 2.13
CA THR A 78 23.01 8.58 1.87
C THR A 78 23.66 8.66 0.48
N ALA A 79 23.38 9.72 -0.28
CA ALA A 79 23.80 9.89 -1.67
C ALA A 79 23.37 8.69 -2.55
N ASP A 80 22.16 8.21 -2.32
CA ASP A 80 21.56 7.11 -3.06
C ASP A 80 20.33 7.59 -3.85
N ARG A 81 20.11 6.96 -5.00
CA ARG A 81 18.90 7.04 -5.79
C ARG A 81 18.33 5.64 -5.92
N ILE A 82 17.03 5.51 -5.81
CA ILE A 82 16.30 4.28 -6.05
C ILE A 82 15.55 4.41 -7.37
N ASP A 83 15.70 3.41 -8.22
CA ASP A 83 14.82 3.16 -9.34
C ASP A 83 13.94 1.98 -8.95
N ALA A 84 12.64 2.23 -8.78
CA ALA A 84 11.68 1.26 -8.31
C ALA A 84 10.58 1.11 -9.36
N GLU A 85 10.50 -0.08 -9.93
CA GLU A 85 9.47 -0.44 -10.89
C GLU A 85 8.45 -1.38 -10.23
N LEU A 86 7.18 -1.01 -10.28
CA LEU A 86 6.09 -1.89 -9.86
C LEU A 86 5.82 -2.90 -10.98
N ILE A 87 6.19 -4.16 -10.76
CA ILE A 87 5.93 -5.25 -11.72
C ILE A 87 4.47 -5.66 -11.66
N GLY A 88 3.87 -5.65 -10.47
CA GLY A 88 2.46 -5.96 -10.27
C GLY A 88 2.06 -5.96 -8.81
N PHE A 89 0.75 -6.06 -8.58
CA PHE A 89 0.20 -6.27 -7.25
C PHE A 89 -1.06 -7.13 -7.33
N GLU A 90 -1.36 -7.79 -6.22
CA GLU A 90 -2.59 -8.54 -5.99
C GLU A 90 -3.25 -8.05 -4.70
N VAL A 91 -4.58 -7.93 -4.72
CA VAL A 91 -5.37 -7.62 -3.53
C VAL A 91 -5.66 -8.92 -2.78
N ASP A 92 -4.96 -9.13 -1.67
CA ASP A 92 -5.19 -10.28 -0.78
C ASP A 92 -6.51 -10.14 -0.01
N SER A 93 -6.75 -8.95 0.55
CA SER A 93 -8.02 -8.67 1.25
C SER A 93 -8.38 -7.19 1.21
N MET A 94 -9.68 -6.92 1.26
CA MET A 94 -10.23 -5.56 1.28
C MET A 94 -11.43 -5.50 2.21
N ALA A 95 -11.45 -4.50 3.09
CA ALA A 95 -12.60 -4.17 3.92
C ALA A 95 -12.95 -2.69 3.77
N ILE A 96 -14.24 -2.39 3.60
CA ILE A 96 -14.75 -1.02 3.57
C ILE A 96 -15.60 -0.78 4.81
N PHE A 97 -15.30 0.29 5.52
CA PHE A 97 -15.98 0.67 6.74
C PHE A 97 -16.72 2.00 6.56
N ARG A 98 -18.01 2.02 6.89
CA ARG A 98 -18.91 3.18 6.77
C ARG A 98 -18.88 3.85 5.39
N HIS A 99 -18.59 3.10 4.33
CA HIS A 99 -18.50 3.57 2.93
C HIS A 99 -17.48 4.69 2.66
N ILE A 100 -16.66 5.09 3.65
CA ILE A 100 -15.71 6.21 3.55
C ILE A 100 -14.29 5.85 3.95
N ASN A 101 -14.05 4.69 4.54
CA ASN A 101 -12.71 4.20 4.86
C ASN A 101 -12.54 2.81 4.26
N ALA A 102 -11.36 2.54 3.75
CA ALA A 102 -10.99 1.21 3.28
C ALA A 102 -9.65 0.79 3.87
N THR A 103 -9.53 -0.51 4.14
CA THR A 103 -8.26 -1.16 4.47
C THR A 103 -8.02 -2.23 3.42
N VAL A 104 -6.87 -2.18 2.77
CA VAL A 104 -6.50 -3.10 1.69
C VAL A 104 -5.16 -3.73 2.03
N ARG A 105 -5.13 -5.06 2.06
CA ARG A 105 -3.88 -5.82 2.11
C ARG A 105 -3.49 -6.20 0.69
N LEU A 106 -2.23 -5.96 0.36
CA LEU A 106 -1.66 -6.22 -0.96
C LEU A 106 -0.47 -7.17 -0.84
N ILE A 107 -0.27 -7.93 -1.89
CA ILE A 107 1.02 -8.53 -2.24
C ILE A 107 1.54 -7.75 -3.44
N GLU A 108 2.65 -7.06 -3.27
CA GLU A 108 3.28 -6.23 -4.30
C GLU A 108 4.57 -6.89 -4.77
N VAL A 109 4.87 -6.81 -6.06
CA VAL A 109 6.12 -7.25 -6.69
C VAL A 109 6.84 -6.02 -7.24
N TRP A 110 8.05 -5.80 -6.77
CA TRP A 110 8.86 -4.65 -7.14
C TRP A 110 10.22 -5.09 -7.68
N ASP A 111 10.66 -4.49 -8.78
CA ASP A 111 12.06 -4.44 -9.15
C ASP A 111 12.67 -3.17 -8.57
N VAL A 112 13.70 -3.32 -7.76
CA VAL A 112 14.33 -2.18 -7.09
C VAL A 112 15.83 -2.19 -7.39
N THR A 113 16.32 -1.14 -8.03
CA THR A 113 17.74 -0.92 -8.24
C THR A 113 18.19 0.33 -7.50
N ARG A 114 19.28 0.22 -6.75
CA ARG A 114 19.89 1.34 -6.04
C ARG A 114 21.16 1.79 -6.74
N TYR A 115 21.25 3.08 -6.97
CA TYR A 115 22.40 3.74 -7.62
C TYR A 115 23.04 4.76 -6.69
N GLY A 116 24.32 5.02 -6.87
CA GLY A 116 24.96 6.20 -6.31
C GLY A 116 24.42 7.46 -6.99
N ALA A 117 24.00 8.45 -6.18
CA ALA A 117 23.40 9.68 -6.70
C ALA A 117 24.37 10.54 -7.51
N PHE A 118 25.68 10.46 -7.22
CA PHE A 118 26.72 11.29 -7.87
C PHE A 118 27.42 10.59 -9.04
N ASP A 119 27.66 9.29 -8.94
CA ASP A 119 28.44 8.54 -9.92
C ASP A 119 27.60 7.64 -10.83
N GLY A 120 26.29 7.53 -10.53
CA GLY A 120 25.37 6.68 -11.28
C GLY A 120 25.68 5.18 -11.19
N ARG A 121 26.62 4.77 -10.32
CA ARG A 121 26.97 3.37 -10.16
C ARG A 121 25.86 2.59 -9.50
N GLU A 122 25.55 1.42 -10.05
CA GLU A 122 24.68 0.46 -9.38
C GLU A 122 25.34 -0.02 -8.10
N LYS A 123 24.61 0.13 -6.97
CA LYS A 123 25.02 -0.31 -5.64
C LYS A 123 24.35 -1.60 -5.20
N GLY A 124 23.29 -1.99 -5.89
CA GLY A 124 22.59 -3.24 -5.64
C GLY A 124 21.24 -3.28 -6.35
N ARG A 125 20.80 -4.49 -6.63
CA ARG A 125 19.52 -4.78 -7.28
C ARG A 125 18.76 -5.87 -6.53
N ASN A 126 17.47 -5.65 -6.31
CA ASN A 126 16.53 -6.61 -5.77
C ASN A 126 15.43 -6.82 -6.82
N PRO A 127 15.61 -7.76 -7.76
CA PRO A 127 14.58 -8.07 -8.72
C PRO A 127 13.45 -8.85 -8.05
N SER A 128 12.22 -8.63 -8.51
CA SER A 128 11.02 -9.36 -8.09
C SER A 128 10.85 -9.46 -6.57
N SER A 129 11.19 -8.38 -5.87
CA SER A 129 11.03 -8.29 -4.41
C SER A 129 9.55 -8.32 -4.05
N LEU A 130 9.14 -9.36 -3.31
CA LEU A 130 7.78 -9.49 -2.78
C LEU A 130 7.66 -8.72 -1.48
N GLN A 131 6.58 -7.95 -1.35
CA GLN A 131 6.23 -7.36 -0.07
C GLN A 131 4.73 -7.41 0.19
N SER A 132 4.37 -7.76 1.41
CA SER A 132 3.00 -7.63 1.90
C SER A 132 2.83 -6.24 2.50
N THR A 133 1.81 -5.53 2.06
CA THR A 133 1.55 -4.13 2.45
C THR A 133 0.11 -3.97 2.89
N LEU A 134 -0.10 -3.14 3.90
CA LEU A 134 -1.41 -2.69 4.33
C LEU A 134 -1.57 -1.22 3.94
N LEU A 135 -2.57 -0.94 3.12
CA LEU A 135 -3.00 0.42 2.79
C LEU A 135 -4.26 0.77 3.55
N GLN A 136 -4.30 1.99 4.06
CA GLN A 136 -5.50 2.64 4.59
C GLN A 136 -5.91 3.73 3.62
N LEU A 137 -7.17 3.71 3.18
CA LEU A 137 -7.71 4.70 2.26
C LEU A 137 -8.90 5.40 2.91
N ARG A 138 -9.17 6.62 2.43
CA ARG A 138 -10.34 7.41 2.79
C ARG A 138 -10.97 8.01 1.54
N LEU A 139 -12.29 8.00 1.52
CA LEU A 139 -13.08 8.70 0.50
C LEU A 139 -13.16 10.18 0.88
N VAL A 140 -12.62 11.05 0.04
CA VAL A 140 -12.60 12.52 0.20
C VAL A 140 -13.14 13.13 -1.09
N ASP A 141 -14.22 13.88 -0.99
CA ASP A 141 -14.86 14.55 -2.14
C ASP A 141 -15.11 13.62 -3.35
N GLY A 142 -15.53 12.38 -3.05
CA GLY A 142 -15.83 11.36 -4.06
C GLY A 142 -14.60 10.60 -4.59
N THR A 143 -13.39 10.90 -4.12
CA THR A 143 -12.13 10.26 -4.55
C THR A 143 -11.51 9.47 -3.39
N TRP A 144 -11.12 8.23 -3.64
CA TRP A 144 -10.35 7.45 -2.70
C TRP A 144 -8.89 7.89 -2.70
N ILE A 145 -8.36 8.24 -1.53
CA ILE A 145 -6.95 8.62 -1.34
C ILE A 145 -6.30 7.74 -0.27
N VAL A 146 -5.02 7.42 -0.43
CA VAL A 146 -4.25 6.68 0.57
C VAL A 146 -3.90 7.62 1.73
N VAL A 147 -4.26 7.23 2.95
CA VAL A 147 -3.98 7.99 4.17
C VAL A 147 -2.88 7.38 5.01
N GLY A 148 -2.47 6.15 4.72
CA GLY A 148 -1.36 5.47 5.37
C GLY A 148 -0.96 4.19 4.66
N ARG A 149 0.34 3.87 4.68
CA ARG A 149 0.95 2.66 4.14
C ARG A 149 1.86 2.03 5.17
N SER A 150 1.71 0.72 5.37
CA SER A 150 2.56 -0.07 6.26
C SER A 150 3.04 -1.33 5.55
N ILE A 151 4.34 -1.52 5.48
CA ILE A 151 4.93 -2.77 4.97
C ILE A 151 4.89 -3.78 6.12
N LEU A 152 4.22 -4.91 5.90
CA LEU A 152 4.04 -5.97 6.89
C LEU A 152 5.19 -6.98 6.84
N SER A 153 5.63 -7.36 5.63
CA SER A 153 6.77 -8.25 5.39
C SER A 153 7.43 -7.92 4.07
N ARG A 154 8.71 -8.29 3.95
CA ARG A 154 9.47 -8.28 2.70
C ARG A 154 10.15 -9.61 2.53
N GLU A 155 10.02 -10.19 1.36
CA GLU A 155 10.73 -11.37 0.94
C GLU A 155 11.59 -11.01 -0.27
N THR A 156 12.89 -11.20 -0.13
CA THR A 156 13.80 -11.13 -1.28
C THR A 156 13.87 -12.53 -1.86
N PRO A 157 13.62 -12.71 -3.18
CA PRO A 157 13.79 -14.01 -3.80
C PRO A 157 15.19 -14.54 -3.50
N VAL A 158 15.28 -15.79 -3.02
CA VAL A 158 16.56 -16.47 -2.91
C VAL A 158 17.08 -16.63 -4.35
N PRO A 159 18.31 -16.16 -4.68
CA PRO A 159 18.86 -16.37 -6.00
C PRO A 159 18.80 -17.86 -6.33
N GLU A 160 18.23 -18.19 -7.49
CA GLU A 160 18.21 -19.57 -7.96
C GLU A 160 19.66 -20.08 -7.99
N PRO A 161 19.96 -21.25 -7.37
CA PRO A 161 21.32 -21.75 -7.36
C PRO A 161 21.79 -21.90 -8.81
N GLN A 162 22.83 -21.16 -9.17
CA GLN A 162 23.44 -21.31 -10.50
C GLN A 162 23.91 -22.77 -10.60
N ILE A 163 23.21 -23.55 -11.41
CA ILE A 163 23.65 -24.90 -11.76
C ILE A 163 24.91 -24.68 -12.60
N VAL A 164 26.04 -24.74 -11.94
CA VAL A 164 27.34 -24.80 -12.65
C VAL A 164 27.32 -26.09 -13.45
N ALA A 165 27.18 -25.96 -14.78
CA ALA A 165 27.27 -27.09 -15.66
C ALA A 165 28.62 -27.76 -15.38
N PRO A 166 28.68 -29.11 -15.24
CA PRO A 166 29.94 -29.79 -15.07
C PRO A 166 30.82 -29.46 -16.28
N GLU A 167 32.03 -28.95 -16.00
CA GLU A 167 33.04 -28.76 -17.06
C GLU A 167 33.20 -30.11 -17.76
N ALA A 168 32.98 -30.12 -19.09
CA ALA A 168 33.26 -31.26 -19.93
C ALA A 168 34.80 -31.42 -19.90
N GLY A 169 35.23 -32.35 -19.08
CA GLY A 169 36.67 -32.74 -19.06
C GLY A 169 37.06 -33.32 -20.40
N ASP A 170 38.11 -32.78 -20.95
CA ASP A 170 38.86 -33.30 -22.10
C ASP A 170 39.46 -34.69 -21.81
#